data_145b3941729982fa3639e5bbd649c50a
#
_entry.id   145b3941729982fa3639e5bbd649c50a
#
_cell.length_a   1.000
_cell.length_b   1.000
_cell.length_c   1.000
_cell.angle_alpha   90.00
_cell.angle_beta   90.00
_cell.angle_gamma   90.00
#
_symmetry.space_group_name_H-M   'P 1'
#
loop_
_entity.id
_entity.type
_entity.pdbx_description
1 polymer ?
#
loop_
_entity_poly.entity_id
_entity_poly.type
_entity_poly.pdbx_seq_one_letter_code
_entity_poly.pdbx_strand_id
1 'polypeptide(L)'
;MLKKLQQPLFQDLFNVGLLAVAILPLLALSIYNHPSPVDDYCYIDTVFKYGYFEAMNFYYTGWTGRYFGILLNHSNPLVVKWAGGFKLLSFLLVLGLTGSLFALCKELFAKWNRWGILGITGGIMLLFILKIMSIVEAFYWMAAFVTYTVPNILTLYWLTVMIRMYQQPNGMRQKLTAIFAGFLVFAVIGCSETNLTIMVLLVAGWFGYQLVIHRKWDNLAFFMVIVAVFSCYIFFTSPGNVLRMNGNPEGRNFTLSTIQSLKKLAQLSIDWVFRTPLLVFSILWIAVLPRLFDKYTTAIPYFRVPIWVILLTYFGILFVQIFPSYYGIGIEPAPRVINSVYFYFLLGWFYTLSVILYWLYNNQILGAQHWYLPPSIKAVLALLILVSTLFSSNLRMVYGDWLRGRAAAYDQELKARYAYIESTPGDTVYVAPLKSKPQSIYLDDANPDPKHWWSKCMGGYFGKKAVVLKATP
;
A
#
# COMPACT_ATOMS: atom_id res chain seq x y z
N MET A 1 -26.09 10.23 29.08
CA MET A 1 -24.92 10.11 28.17
C MET A 1 -24.97 8.84 27.29
N LEU A 2 -25.23 7.66 27.86
CA LEU A 2 -25.26 6.38 27.12
C LEU A 2 -26.37 6.26 26.03
N LYS A 3 -27.54 6.88 26.21
CA LYS A 3 -28.63 6.92 25.22
C LYS A 3 -28.26 7.77 23.98
N LYS A 4 -27.36 8.81 24.11
CA LYS A 4 -26.93 9.62 22.99
C LYS A 4 -25.95 8.84 22.07
N LEU A 5 -25.17 7.87 22.59
CA LEU A 5 -24.29 7.00 21.83
C LEU A 5 -25.02 6.04 20.88
N GLN A 6 -26.33 5.88 21.04
CA GLN A 6 -27.17 5.04 20.18
C GLN A 6 -27.85 5.84 19.06
N GLN A 7 -27.75 7.16 19.05
CA GLN A 7 -28.30 7.98 17.95
C GLN A 7 -27.55 7.73 16.66
N PRO A 8 -28.23 7.56 15.52
CA PRO A 8 -27.58 7.35 14.20
C PRO A 8 -26.51 8.39 13.90
N LEU A 9 -26.77 9.65 14.20
CA LEU A 9 -25.85 10.76 14.00
C LEU A 9 -24.52 10.58 14.74
N PHE A 10 -24.54 10.06 15.98
CA PHE A 10 -23.31 9.85 16.74
C PHE A 10 -22.47 8.71 16.15
N GLN A 11 -23.11 7.65 15.66
CA GLN A 11 -22.41 6.54 14.99
C GLN A 11 -21.78 7.02 13.68
N ASP A 12 -22.48 7.83 12.91
CA ASP A 12 -21.99 8.38 11.66
C ASP A 12 -20.80 9.32 11.91
N LEU A 13 -20.87 10.18 12.92
CA LEU A 13 -19.77 11.04 13.34
C LEU A 13 -18.57 10.25 13.83
N PHE A 14 -18.77 9.16 14.57
CA PHE A 14 -17.67 8.29 15.00
C PHE A 14 -16.99 7.63 13.80
N ASN A 15 -17.76 7.13 12.84
CA ASN A 15 -17.23 6.51 11.62
C ASN A 15 -16.41 7.49 10.78
N VAL A 16 -16.90 8.71 10.61
CA VAL A 16 -16.14 9.79 9.93
C VAL A 16 -14.90 10.19 10.72
N GLY A 17 -15.04 10.24 12.05
CA GLY A 17 -13.93 10.57 12.97
C GLY A 17 -12.78 9.58 12.86
N LEU A 18 -13.05 8.26 12.77
CA LEU A 18 -12.00 7.23 12.58
C LEU A 18 -11.20 7.51 11.29
N LEU A 19 -11.92 7.79 10.20
CA LEU A 19 -11.27 8.07 8.91
C LEU A 19 -10.48 9.38 8.98
N ALA A 20 -11.09 10.44 9.51
CA ALA A 20 -10.44 11.75 9.62
C ALA A 20 -9.15 11.70 10.43
N VAL A 21 -9.15 11.04 11.59
CA VAL A 21 -7.96 10.87 12.44
C VAL A 21 -6.83 10.15 11.70
N ALA A 22 -7.17 9.17 10.85
CA ALA A 22 -6.16 8.43 10.09
C ALA A 22 -5.57 9.26 8.93
N ILE A 23 -6.42 9.95 8.12
CA ILE A 23 -5.97 10.51 6.85
C ILE A 23 -5.66 12.01 6.88
N LEU A 24 -6.30 12.82 7.74
CA LEU A 24 -6.08 14.28 7.73
C LEU A 24 -4.62 14.67 7.93
N PRO A 25 -3.87 14.11 8.90
CA PRO A 25 -2.48 14.49 9.06
C PRO A 25 -1.61 14.08 7.86
N LEU A 26 -1.92 12.94 7.21
CA LEU A 26 -1.21 12.54 5.99
C LEU A 26 -1.48 13.49 4.83
N LEU A 27 -2.74 13.91 4.63
CA LEU A 27 -3.10 14.88 3.61
C LEU A 27 -2.45 16.26 3.89
N ALA A 28 -2.43 16.68 5.15
CA ALA A 28 -1.77 17.92 5.55
C ALA A 28 -0.25 17.88 5.32
N LEU A 29 0.40 16.76 5.64
CA LEU A 29 1.83 16.58 5.42
C LEU A 29 2.21 16.52 3.94
N SER A 30 1.30 16.06 3.07
CA SER A 30 1.54 16.06 1.62
C SER A 30 1.89 17.43 1.06
N ILE A 31 1.38 18.51 1.67
CA ILE A 31 1.65 19.91 1.26
C ILE A 31 3.14 20.28 1.44
N TYR A 32 3.86 19.54 2.28
CA TYR A 32 5.27 19.78 2.61
C TYR A 32 6.21 18.75 1.99
N ASN A 33 5.70 17.82 1.14
CA ASN A 33 6.52 16.78 0.55
C ASN A 33 7.43 17.33 -0.57
N HIS A 34 8.63 16.75 -0.67
CA HIS A 34 9.64 17.07 -1.67
C HIS A 34 10.25 15.80 -2.26
N PRO A 35 10.85 15.86 -3.48
CA PRO A 35 11.60 14.73 -4.02
C PRO A 35 12.76 14.35 -3.09
N SER A 36 12.95 13.04 -2.93
CA SER A 36 14.05 12.49 -2.14
C SER A 36 15.36 12.53 -2.93
N PRO A 37 16.49 12.94 -2.33
CA PRO A 37 17.80 12.90 -3.00
C PRO A 37 18.27 11.46 -3.28
N VAL A 38 17.64 10.45 -2.67
CA VAL A 38 18.06 9.04 -2.80
C VAL A 38 17.90 8.53 -4.24
N ASP A 39 16.67 8.54 -4.78
CA ASP A 39 16.37 7.94 -6.09
C ASP A 39 15.62 8.87 -7.04
N ASP A 40 14.78 9.77 -6.51
CA ASP A 40 13.81 10.51 -7.33
C ASP A 40 14.49 11.37 -8.40
N TYR A 41 15.65 11.95 -8.11
CA TYR A 41 16.43 12.71 -9.07
C TYR A 41 17.13 11.81 -10.09
N CYS A 42 17.52 10.58 -9.72
CA CYS A 42 18.28 9.71 -10.60
C CYS A 42 17.46 9.17 -11.77
N TYR A 43 16.18 8.90 -11.56
CA TYR A 43 15.28 8.55 -12.66
C TYR A 43 15.23 9.68 -13.71
N ILE A 44 15.26 10.94 -13.28
CA ILE A 44 15.12 12.08 -14.19
C ILE A 44 16.46 12.49 -14.79
N ASP A 45 17.55 12.40 -14.05
CA ASP A 45 18.89 12.61 -14.59
C ASP A 45 19.17 11.66 -15.78
N THR A 46 18.71 10.40 -15.68
CA THR A 46 18.80 9.47 -16.81
C THR A 46 17.90 9.86 -17.99
N VAL A 47 16.70 10.38 -17.73
CA VAL A 47 15.82 10.91 -18.81
C VAL A 47 16.51 12.09 -19.53
N PHE A 48 17.12 13.00 -18.80
CA PHE A 48 17.80 14.14 -19.40
C PHE A 48 19.06 13.75 -20.17
N LYS A 49 19.74 12.68 -19.76
CA LYS A 49 20.95 12.18 -20.44
C LYS A 49 20.68 11.35 -21.69
N TYR A 50 19.67 10.48 -21.62
CA TYR A 50 19.47 9.44 -22.66
C TYR A 50 18.15 9.61 -23.42
N GLY A 51 17.23 10.46 -22.96
CA GLY A 51 15.86 10.51 -23.45
C GLY A 51 14.94 9.52 -22.71
N TYR A 52 13.64 9.72 -22.83
CA TYR A 52 12.65 9.04 -22.00
C TYR A 52 12.65 7.51 -22.15
N PHE A 53 12.57 6.99 -23.36
CA PHE A 53 12.48 5.55 -23.61
C PHE A 53 13.81 4.83 -23.35
N GLU A 54 14.94 5.45 -23.70
CA GLU A 54 16.28 4.90 -23.44
C GLU A 54 16.61 4.87 -21.95
N ALA A 55 16.16 5.86 -21.17
CA ALA A 55 16.29 5.83 -19.73
C ALA A 55 15.51 4.67 -19.11
N MET A 56 14.28 4.39 -19.59
CA MET A 56 13.51 3.23 -19.17
C MET A 56 14.21 1.92 -19.52
N ASN A 57 14.73 1.82 -20.74
CA ASN A 57 15.50 0.66 -21.19
C ASN A 57 16.77 0.45 -20.36
N PHE A 58 17.49 1.52 -20.02
CA PHE A 58 18.65 1.49 -19.14
C PHE A 58 18.33 0.85 -17.77
N TYR A 59 17.22 1.24 -17.14
CA TYR A 59 16.79 0.64 -15.87
C TYR A 59 16.29 -0.79 -16.02
N TYR A 60 15.58 -1.10 -17.10
CA TYR A 60 15.07 -2.44 -17.36
C TYR A 60 16.19 -3.45 -17.62
N THR A 61 17.21 -3.05 -18.37
CA THR A 61 18.35 -3.92 -18.71
C THR A 61 19.42 -3.95 -17.63
N GLY A 62 19.62 -2.85 -16.90
CA GLY A 62 20.72 -2.70 -15.94
C GLY A 62 20.34 -2.89 -14.47
N TRP A 63 19.04 -2.81 -14.11
CA TRP A 63 18.65 -2.77 -12.70
C TRP A 63 17.50 -3.72 -12.31
N THR A 64 16.36 -3.70 -13.03
CA THR A 64 15.17 -4.43 -12.59
C THR A 64 14.13 -4.63 -13.70
N GLY A 65 13.38 -5.73 -13.63
CA GLY A 65 12.25 -6.01 -14.52
C GLY A 65 10.93 -5.31 -14.18
N ARG A 66 10.92 -4.36 -13.26
CA ARG A 66 9.74 -3.63 -12.77
C ARG A 66 9.24 -2.62 -13.81
N TYR A 67 8.87 -3.09 -15.00
CA TYR A 67 8.58 -2.25 -16.18
C TYR A 67 7.53 -1.14 -15.92
N PHE A 68 6.47 -1.43 -15.17
CA PHE A 68 5.46 -0.41 -14.85
C PHE A 68 5.94 0.54 -13.74
N GLY A 69 6.68 0.03 -12.76
CA GLY A 69 7.36 0.87 -11.76
C GLY A 69 8.39 1.81 -12.38
N ILE A 70 9.16 1.33 -13.38
CA ILE A 70 10.10 2.13 -14.16
C ILE A 70 9.33 3.24 -14.90
N LEU A 71 8.24 2.90 -15.62
CA LEU A 71 7.40 3.87 -16.32
C LEU A 71 6.95 5.01 -15.39
N LEU A 72 6.40 4.67 -14.23
CA LEU A 72 5.89 5.66 -13.28
C LEU A 72 7.02 6.53 -12.69
N ASN A 73 8.16 5.94 -12.33
CA ASN A 73 9.28 6.68 -11.77
C ASN A 73 9.91 7.65 -12.79
N HIS A 74 10.00 7.26 -14.07
CA HIS A 74 10.49 8.15 -15.13
C HIS A 74 9.45 9.20 -15.56
N SER A 75 8.16 9.00 -15.21
CA SER A 75 7.08 9.97 -15.43
C SER A 75 6.87 10.91 -14.23
N ASN A 76 7.82 10.99 -13.29
CA ASN A 76 7.67 11.85 -12.13
C ASN A 76 7.68 13.35 -12.50
N PRO A 77 7.12 14.25 -11.67
CA PRO A 77 6.97 15.66 -12.02
C PRO A 77 8.27 16.41 -12.31
N LEU A 78 9.43 15.91 -11.89
CA LEU A 78 10.72 16.53 -12.19
C LEU A 78 11.05 16.51 -13.70
N VAL A 79 10.47 15.61 -14.49
CA VAL A 79 10.63 15.60 -15.97
C VAL A 79 10.27 16.95 -16.57
N VAL A 80 9.22 17.58 -16.03
CA VAL A 80 8.74 18.91 -16.45
C VAL A 80 9.21 20.02 -15.49
N LYS A 81 10.28 19.78 -14.75
CA LYS A 81 10.86 20.74 -13.78
C LYS A 81 9.87 21.21 -12.69
N TRP A 82 8.86 20.39 -12.36
CA TRP A 82 7.83 20.74 -11.37
C TRP A 82 7.98 19.96 -10.06
N ALA A 83 8.89 20.41 -9.18
CA ALA A 83 9.10 19.79 -7.86
C ALA A 83 7.84 19.82 -6.97
N GLY A 84 6.96 20.83 -7.13
CA GLY A 84 5.68 20.90 -6.42
C GLY A 84 4.72 19.75 -6.72
N GLY A 85 4.90 19.04 -7.83
CA GLY A 85 4.11 17.86 -8.19
C GLY A 85 4.20 16.72 -7.19
N PHE A 86 5.29 16.60 -6.44
CA PHE A 86 5.43 15.61 -5.37
C PHE A 86 4.40 15.80 -4.25
N LYS A 87 4.02 17.04 -3.95
CA LYS A 87 2.96 17.38 -3.01
C LYS A 87 1.62 16.83 -3.47
N LEU A 88 1.30 17.06 -4.76
CA LEU A 88 0.07 16.55 -5.36
C LEU A 88 0.05 15.02 -5.44
N LEU A 89 1.16 14.39 -5.83
CA LEU A 89 1.26 12.92 -5.92
C LEU A 89 1.00 12.26 -4.57
N SER A 90 1.63 12.73 -3.49
CA SER A 90 1.42 12.20 -2.14
C SER A 90 -0.01 12.40 -1.66
N PHE A 91 -0.61 13.56 -1.96
CA PHE A 91 -2.01 13.84 -1.64
C PHE A 91 -2.95 12.87 -2.38
N LEU A 92 -2.76 12.70 -3.69
CA LEU A 92 -3.54 11.78 -4.51
C LEU A 92 -3.34 10.31 -4.10
N LEU A 93 -2.14 9.94 -3.64
CA LEU A 93 -1.83 8.61 -3.16
C LEU A 93 -2.64 8.24 -1.91
N VAL A 94 -2.71 9.13 -0.92
CA VAL A 94 -3.52 8.94 0.30
C VAL A 94 -5.00 8.82 -0.05
N LEU A 95 -5.51 9.70 -0.92
CA LEU A 95 -6.89 9.62 -1.40
C LEU A 95 -7.15 8.37 -2.24
N GLY A 96 -6.18 7.98 -3.09
CA GLY A 96 -6.27 6.79 -3.93
C GLY A 96 -6.36 5.50 -3.12
N LEU A 97 -5.50 5.35 -2.08
CA LEU A 97 -5.55 4.18 -1.19
C LEU A 97 -6.88 4.14 -0.41
N THR A 98 -7.29 5.27 0.16
CA THR A 98 -8.55 5.36 0.90
C THR A 98 -9.75 5.12 -0.02
N GLY A 99 -9.76 5.73 -1.20
CA GLY A 99 -10.85 5.60 -2.19
C GLY A 99 -10.97 4.21 -2.79
N SER A 100 -9.86 3.53 -3.09
CA SER A 100 -9.87 2.14 -3.58
C SER A 100 -10.35 1.16 -2.51
N LEU A 101 -9.96 1.36 -1.25
CA LEU A 101 -10.45 0.58 -0.12
C LEU A 101 -11.96 0.82 0.09
N PHE A 102 -12.42 2.07 0.06
CA PHE A 102 -13.83 2.41 0.13
C PHE A 102 -14.63 1.78 -1.01
N ALA A 103 -14.12 1.83 -2.24
CA ALA A 103 -14.76 1.23 -3.40
C ALA A 103 -14.92 -0.29 -3.25
N LEU A 104 -13.89 -0.99 -2.80
CA LEU A 104 -13.96 -2.42 -2.53
C LEU A 104 -14.96 -2.74 -1.41
N CYS A 105 -14.91 -2.03 -0.28
CA CYS A 105 -15.85 -2.19 0.81
C CYS A 105 -17.29 -1.95 0.36
N LYS A 106 -17.53 -0.98 -0.51
CA LYS A 106 -18.84 -0.70 -1.08
C LYS A 106 -19.41 -1.86 -1.90
N GLU A 107 -18.56 -2.56 -2.67
CA GLU A 107 -19.00 -3.74 -3.43
C GLU A 107 -19.24 -4.95 -2.51
N LEU A 108 -18.37 -5.18 -1.53
CA LEU A 108 -18.52 -6.30 -0.59
C LEU A 108 -19.74 -6.13 0.32
N PHE A 109 -20.07 -4.90 0.68
CA PHE A 109 -21.17 -4.54 1.59
C PHE A 109 -22.21 -3.65 0.91
N ALA A 110 -22.58 -3.96 -0.35
CA ALA A 110 -23.36 -3.11 -1.26
C ALA A 110 -24.67 -2.55 -0.68
N LYS A 111 -25.28 -3.22 0.30
CA LYS A 111 -26.53 -2.78 0.94
C LYS A 111 -26.34 -2.00 2.25
N TRP A 112 -25.10 -1.84 2.70
CA TRP A 112 -24.84 -1.02 3.88
C TRP A 112 -24.90 0.47 3.55
N ASN A 113 -25.22 1.31 4.55
CA ASN A 113 -25.21 2.74 4.34
C ASN A 113 -23.76 3.25 4.16
N ARG A 114 -23.60 4.35 3.45
CA ARG A 114 -22.29 4.95 3.15
C ARG A 114 -21.46 5.27 4.40
N TRP A 115 -22.10 5.61 5.50
CA TRP A 115 -21.44 5.94 6.76
C TRP A 115 -20.81 4.71 7.42
N GLY A 116 -21.52 3.57 7.38
CA GLY A 116 -20.96 2.29 7.84
C GLY A 116 -19.75 1.85 7.00
N ILE A 117 -19.81 2.04 5.66
CA ILE A 117 -18.68 1.74 4.77
C ILE A 117 -17.50 2.67 5.06
N LEU A 118 -17.76 3.97 5.35
CA LEU A 118 -16.72 4.90 5.80
C LEU A 118 -16.11 4.46 7.14
N GLY A 119 -16.92 3.92 8.05
CA GLY A 119 -16.44 3.36 9.32
C GLY A 119 -15.50 2.17 9.13
N ILE A 120 -15.82 1.23 8.22
CA ILE A 120 -14.92 0.12 7.87
C ILE A 120 -13.62 0.66 7.28
N THR A 121 -13.72 1.52 6.27
CA THR A 121 -12.58 2.12 5.61
C THR A 121 -11.69 2.87 6.61
N GLY A 122 -12.30 3.70 7.46
CA GLY A 122 -11.61 4.46 8.50
C GLY A 122 -10.96 3.56 9.55
N GLY A 123 -11.62 2.48 9.97
CA GLY A 123 -11.07 1.51 10.91
C GLY A 123 -9.85 0.78 10.36
N ILE A 124 -9.90 0.32 9.11
CA ILE A 124 -8.76 -0.35 8.45
C ILE A 124 -7.62 0.65 8.23
N MET A 125 -7.91 1.87 7.74
CA MET A 125 -6.90 2.92 7.56
C MET A 125 -6.26 3.31 8.89
N LEU A 126 -7.04 3.46 9.95
CA LEU A 126 -6.51 3.76 11.28
C LEU A 126 -5.59 2.65 11.76
N LEU A 127 -6.04 1.38 11.73
CA LEU A 127 -5.20 0.23 12.10
C LEU A 127 -3.90 0.21 11.29
N PHE A 128 -3.98 0.48 9.99
CA PHE A 128 -2.81 0.53 9.11
C PHE A 128 -1.81 1.60 9.57
N ILE A 129 -2.28 2.84 9.80
CA ILE A 129 -1.40 3.94 10.22
C ILE A 129 -0.84 3.72 11.63
N LEU A 130 -1.60 3.12 12.55
CA LEU A 130 -1.14 2.87 13.91
C LEU A 130 0.14 2.03 13.98
N LYS A 131 0.36 1.11 13.02
CA LYS A 131 1.46 0.13 13.09
C LYS A 131 2.26 -0.02 11.80
N ILE A 132 2.02 0.79 10.78
CA ILE A 132 2.85 0.83 9.57
C ILE A 132 4.33 1.02 9.95
N MET A 133 5.23 0.31 9.27
CA MET A 133 6.66 0.30 9.60
C MET A 133 7.36 1.62 9.23
N SER A 134 7.00 2.18 8.06
CA SER A 134 7.55 3.44 7.56
C SER A 134 6.49 4.24 6.81
N ILE A 135 6.13 5.39 7.37
CA ILE A 135 5.15 6.31 6.77
C ILE A 135 5.74 7.00 5.53
N VAL A 136 7.02 7.41 5.61
CA VAL A 136 7.70 8.07 4.50
C VAL A 136 7.76 7.16 3.26
N GLU A 137 8.09 5.87 3.45
CA GLU A 137 8.16 4.91 2.35
C GLU A 137 6.79 4.52 1.79
N ALA A 138 5.73 4.65 2.61
CA ALA A 138 4.38 4.35 2.16
C ALA A 138 3.75 5.47 1.35
N PHE A 139 4.03 6.75 1.69
CA PHE A 139 3.23 7.87 1.18
C PHE A 139 4.04 9.02 0.57
N TYR A 140 5.34 9.16 0.90
CA TYR A 140 6.09 10.37 0.57
C TYR A 140 7.33 10.14 -0.27
N TRP A 141 7.97 8.99 -0.21
CA TRP A 141 9.09 8.64 -1.08
C TRP A 141 8.60 7.95 -2.35
N MET A 142 8.74 8.62 -3.51
CA MET A 142 8.13 8.19 -4.75
C MET A 142 8.61 6.81 -5.22
N ALA A 143 9.90 6.54 -5.21
CA ALA A 143 10.44 5.25 -5.62
C ALA A 143 9.87 4.07 -4.79
N ALA A 144 9.55 4.30 -3.50
CA ALA A 144 8.94 3.30 -2.66
C ALA A 144 7.44 3.18 -2.87
N PHE A 145 6.69 4.30 -2.87
CA PHE A 145 5.23 4.21 -2.99
C PHE A 145 4.76 3.74 -4.37
N VAL A 146 5.47 4.09 -5.44
CA VAL A 146 5.21 3.56 -6.79
C VAL A 146 5.38 2.05 -6.84
N THR A 147 6.35 1.53 -6.09
CA THR A 147 6.67 0.10 -6.08
C THR A 147 5.72 -0.72 -5.20
N TYR A 148 5.14 -0.13 -4.14
CA TYR A 148 4.35 -0.89 -3.15
C TYR A 148 2.95 -0.33 -2.90
N THR A 149 2.77 0.98 -2.68
CA THR A 149 1.45 1.54 -2.36
C THR A 149 0.56 1.69 -3.59
N VAL A 150 1.12 2.13 -4.72
CA VAL A 150 0.37 2.22 -5.98
C VAL A 150 -0.18 0.86 -6.40
N PRO A 151 0.62 -0.23 -6.45
CA PRO A 151 0.05 -1.54 -6.79
C PRO A 151 -0.96 -2.06 -5.76
N ASN A 152 -0.88 -1.70 -4.48
CA ASN A 152 -1.94 -2.01 -3.52
C ASN A 152 -3.25 -1.32 -3.89
N ILE A 153 -3.20 -0.03 -4.27
CA ILE A 153 -4.36 0.72 -4.79
C ILE A 153 -4.94 0.03 -6.03
N LEU A 154 -4.07 -0.31 -7.00
CA LEU A 154 -4.49 -0.95 -8.23
C LEU A 154 -5.08 -2.35 -8.00
N THR A 155 -4.54 -3.12 -7.04
CA THR A 155 -5.08 -4.45 -6.67
C THR A 155 -6.47 -4.33 -6.04
N LEU A 156 -6.68 -3.39 -5.11
CA LEU A 156 -8.02 -3.14 -4.53
C LEU A 156 -9.02 -2.72 -5.60
N TYR A 157 -8.58 -1.87 -6.52
CA TYR A 157 -9.41 -1.43 -7.61
C TYR A 157 -9.69 -2.56 -8.60
N TRP A 158 -8.69 -3.42 -8.89
CA TRP A 158 -8.87 -4.63 -9.67
C TRP A 158 -9.93 -5.57 -9.06
N LEU A 159 -9.86 -5.83 -7.75
CA LEU A 159 -10.89 -6.61 -7.05
C LEU A 159 -12.28 -6.00 -7.21
N THR A 160 -12.39 -4.68 -7.08
CA THR A 160 -13.64 -3.93 -7.29
C THR A 160 -14.16 -4.10 -8.72
N VAL A 161 -13.27 -3.98 -9.72
CA VAL A 161 -13.60 -4.14 -11.14
C VAL A 161 -14.03 -5.58 -11.44
N MET A 162 -13.35 -6.58 -10.88
CA MET A 162 -13.71 -7.99 -11.01
C MET A 162 -15.12 -8.26 -10.47
N ILE A 163 -15.43 -7.77 -9.27
CA ILE A 163 -16.78 -7.90 -8.69
C ILE A 163 -17.83 -7.31 -9.64
N ARG A 164 -17.62 -6.09 -10.11
CA ARG A 164 -18.55 -5.41 -11.03
C ARG A 164 -18.67 -6.09 -12.37
N MET A 165 -17.57 -6.62 -12.90
CA MET A 165 -17.55 -7.33 -14.18
C MET A 165 -18.44 -8.58 -14.17
N TYR A 166 -18.40 -9.34 -13.06
CA TYR A 166 -19.25 -10.53 -12.92
C TYR A 166 -20.72 -10.21 -12.62
N GLN A 167 -21.05 -8.97 -12.25
CA GLN A 167 -22.43 -8.50 -12.11
C GLN A 167 -23.02 -7.98 -13.42
N GLN A 168 -22.19 -7.74 -14.44
CA GLN A 168 -22.65 -7.23 -15.74
C GLN A 168 -23.21 -8.36 -16.61
N PRO A 169 -24.24 -8.09 -17.42
CA PRO A 169 -24.68 -9.04 -18.45
C PRO A 169 -23.61 -9.23 -19.49
N ASN A 170 -23.60 -10.42 -20.10
CA ASN A 170 -22.69 -10.73 -21.20
C ASN A 170 -22.88 -9.73 -22.35
N GLY A 171 -21.80 -9.08 -22.79
CA GLY A 171 -21.87 -8.08 -23.85
C GLY A 171 -20.58 -7.27 -23.98
N MET A 172 -20.60 -6.24 -24.83
CA MET A 172 -19.45 -5.38 -25.10
C MET A 172 -18.94 -4.69 -23.85
N ARG A 173 -19.83 -4.22 -22.97
CA ARG A 173 -19.46 -3.56 -21.71
C ARG A 173 -18.64 -4.48 -20.80
N GLN A 174 -19.03 -5.74 -20.68
CA GLN A 174 -18.29 -6.72 -19.88
C GLN A 174 -16.90 -6.99 -20.47
N LYS A 175 -16.82 -7.11 -21.82
CA LYS A 175 -15.53 -7.30 -22.52
C LYS A 175 -14.59 -6.12 -22.32
N LEU A 176 -15.07 -4.88 -22.42
CA LEU A 176 -14.27 -3.67 -22.15
C LEU A 176 -13.80 -3.62 -20.70
N THR A 177 -14.67 -3.99 -19.75
CA THR A 177 -14.31 -4.09 -18.33
C THR A 177 -13.24 -5.17 -18.11
N ALA A 178 -13.31 -6.30 -18.84
CA ALA A 178 -12.30 -7.36 -18.78
C ALA A 178 -10.94 -6.88 -19.33
N ILE A 179 -10.92 -6.15 -20.44
CA ILE A 179 -9.68 -5.56 -20.98
C ILE A 179 -9.05 -4.61 -19.96
N PHE A 180 -9.86 -3.77 -19.34
CA PHE A 180 -9.39 -2.86 -18.28
C PHE A 180 -8.87 -3.62 -17.05
N ALA A 181 -9.56 -4.69 -16.63
CA ALA A 181 -9.07 -5.56 -15.54
C ALA A 181 -7.73 -6.23 -15.91
N GLY A 182 -7.57 -6.67 -17.16
CA GLY A 182 -6.30 -7.19 -17.68
C GLY A 182 -5.18 -6.14 -17.64
N PHE A 183 -5.47 -4.89 -18.02
CA PHE A 183 -4.51 -3.79 -17.87
C PHE A 183 -4.07 -3.59 -16.42
N LEU A 184 -4.99 -3.68 -15.46
CA LEU A 184 -4.64 -3.59 -14.04
C LEU A 184 -3.74 -4.75 -13.59
N VAL A 185 -3.99 -5.99 -14.06
CA VAL A 185 -3.10 -7.15 -13.82
C VAL A 185 -1.69 -6.84 -14.35
N PHE A 186 -1.59 -6.38 -15.60
CA PHE A 186 -0.32 -6.01 -16.24
C PHE A 186 0.41 -4.93 -15.43
N ALA A 187 -0.29 -3.88 -15.02
CA ALA A 187 0.28 -2.77 -14.26
C ALA A 187 0.80 -3.21 -12.87
N VAL A 188 0.02 -4.00 -12.12
CA VAL A 188 0.39 -4.47 -10.78
C VAL A 188 1.62 -5.39 -10.84
N ILE A 189 1.63 -6.36 -11.77
CA ILE A 189 2.76 -7.28 -11.95
C ILE A 189 4.05 -6.50 -12.28
N GLY A 190 3.94 -5.44 -13.09
CA GLY A 190 5.06 -4.61 -13.48
C GLY A 190 5.59 -3.65 -12.41
N CYS A 191 5.02 -3.60 -11.20
CA CYS A 191 5.49 -2.71 -10.14
C CYS A 191 6.60 -3.31 -9.26
N SER A 192 6.45 -4.56 -8.82
CA SER A 192 7.45 -5.23 -7.97
C SER A 192 7.24 -6.74 -7.89
N GLU A 193 8.28 -7.45 -7.46
CA GLU A 193 8.25 -8.91 -7.21
C GLU A 193 7.16 -9.29 -6.21
N THR A 194 7.02 -8.51 -5.15
CA THR A 194 6.02 -8.71 -4.09
C THR A 194 4.59 -8.62 -4.63
N ASN A 195 4.30 -7.60 -5.44
CA ASN A 195 2.95 -7.41 -6.00
C ASN A 195 2.67 -8.36 -7.18
N LEU A 196 3.70 -8.75 -7.93
CA LEU A 196 3.63 -9.81 -8.93
C LEU A 196 3.12 -11.10 -8.28
N THR A 197 3.74 -11.54 -7.19
CA THR A 197 3.37 -12.80 -6.51
C THR A 197 1.94 -12.75 -5.95
N ILE A 198 1.51 -11.61 -5.40
CA ILE A 198 0.12 -11.42 -4.95
C ILE A 198 -0.85 -11.54 -6.13
N MET A 199 -0.59 -10.81 -7.21
CA MET A 199 -1.51 -10.77 -8.35
C MET A 199 -1.60 -12.14 -9.05
N VAL A 200 -0.48 -12.84 -9.20
CA VAL A 200 -0.47 -14.21 -9.73
C VAL A 200 -1.28 -15.14 -8.83
N LEU A 201 -1.11 -15.07 -7.50
CA LEU A 201 -1.88 -15.89 -6.56
C LEU A 201 -3.38 -15.59 -6.63
N LEU A 202 -3.78 -14.32 -6.72
CA LEU A 202 -5.18 -13.92 -6.84
C LEU A 202 -5.79 -14.38 -8.16
N VAL A 203 -5.11 -14.18 -9.28
CA VAL A 203 -5.60 -14.56 -10.62
C VAL A 203 -5.67 -16.08 -10.75
N ALA A 204 -4.60 -16.79 -10.40
CA ALA A 204 -4.56 -18.25 -10.47
C ALA A 204 -5.53 -18.88 -9.45
N GLY A 205 -5.60 -18.31 -8.24
CA GLY A 205 -6.54 -18.75 -7.21
C GLY A 205 -8.00 -18.57 -7.65
N TRP A 206 -8.34 -17.46 -8.29
CA TRP A 206 -9.67 -17.23 -8.83
C TRP A 206 -10.03 -18.19 -9.95
N PHE A 207 -9.13 -18.36 -10.94
CA PHE A 207 -9.35 -19.31 -12.04
C PHE A 207 -9.46 -20.75 -11.50
N GLY A 208 -8.56 -21.16 -10.61
CA GLY A 208 -8.61 -22.47 -9.96
C GLY A 208 -9.89 -22.69 -9.14
N TYR A 209 -10.35 -21.67 -8.43
CA TYR A 209 -11.62 -21.71 -7.70
C TYR A 209 -12.82 -21.95 -8.61
N GLN A 210 -12.89 -21.27 -9.76
CA GLN A 210 -13.94 -21.51 -10.76
C GLN A 210 -13.87 -22.94 -11.32
N LEU A 211 -12.67 -23.41 -11.65
CA LEU A 211 -12.46 -24.71 -12.27
C LEU A 211 -12.73 -25.88 -11.29
N VAL A 212 -12.19 -25.79 -10.06
CA VAL A 212 -12.22 -26.92 -9.09
C VAL A 212 -13.51 -26.92 -8.28
N ILE A 213 -13.91 -25.77 -7.74
CA ILE A 213 -15.08 -25.69 -6.84
C ILE A 213 -16.37 -25.57 -7.63
N HIS A 214 -16.43 -24.69 -8.60
CA HIS A 214 -17.63 -24.50 -9.42
C HIS A 214 -17.72 -25.44 -10.63
N ARG A 215 -16.62 -26.16 -10.95
CA ARG A 215 -16.52 -27.07 -12.12
C ARG A 215 -16.92 -26.36 -13.42
N LYS A 216 -16.57 -25.08 -13.56
CA LYS A 216 -16.91 -24.25 -14.71
C LYS A 216 -15.64 -23.67 -15.32
N TRP A 217 -15.54 -23.75 -16.63
CA TRP A 217 -14.57 -22.99 -17.39
C TRP A 217 -15.00 -21.53 -17.50
N ASP A 218 -14.16 -20.62 -17.04
CA ASP A 218 -14.44 -19.19 -17.07
C ASP A 218 -13.44 -18.48 -18.01
N ASN A 219 -13.94 -18.06 -19.16
CA ASN A 219 -13.13 -17.39 -20.19
C ASN A 219 -12.55 -16.05 -19.70
N LEU A 220 -13.26 -15.33 -18.83
CA LEU A 220 -12.77 -14.05 -18.30
C LEU A 220 -11.62 -14.28 -17.31
N ALA A 221 -11.76 -15.27 -16.42
CA ALA A 221 -10.68 -15.66 -15.52
C ALA A 221 -9.47 -16.21 -16.28
N PHE A 222 -9.70 -17.03 -17.32
CA PHE A 222 -8.62 -17.54 -18.18
C PHE A 222 -7.89 -16.40 -18.92
N PHE A 223 -8.61 -15.40 -19.42
CA PHE A 223 -8.00 -14.21 -20.01
C PHE A 223 -7.06 -13.49 -19.01
N MET A 224 -7.45 -13.35 -17.73
CA MET A 224 -6.58 -12.78 -16.71
C MET A 224 -5.30 -13.63 -16.49
N VAL A 225 -5.41 -14.97 -16.56
CA VAL A 225 -4.25 -15.86 -16.48
C VAL A 225 -3.29 -15.63 -17.66
N ILE A 226 -3.81 -15.49 -18.89
CA ILE A 226 -2.97 -15.19 -20.06
C ILE A 226 -2.22 -13.87 -19.87
N VAL A 227 -2.92 -12.81 -19.42
CA VAL A 227 -2.30 -11.52 -19.16
C VAL A 227 -1.25 -11.62 -18.05
N ALA A 228 -1.54 -12.36 -16.99
CA ALA A 228 -0.58 -12.55 -15.88
C ALA A 228 0.69 -13.29 -16.35
N VAL A 229 0.54 -14.37 -17.13
CA VAL A 229 1.67 -15.13 -17.71
C VAL A 229 2.51 -14.23 -18.63
N PHE A 230 1.89 -13.47 -19.51
CA PHE A 230 2.58 -12.52 -20.40
C PHE A 230 3.33 -11.44 -19.59
N SER A 231 2.69 -10.90 -18.56
CA SER A 231 3.29 -9.90 -17.68
C SER A 231 4.49 -10.46 -16.90
N CYS A 232 4.38 -11.69 -16.40
CA CYS A 232 5.48 -12.41 -15.74
C CYS A 232 6.63 -12.68 -16.71
N TYR A 233 6.34 -13.04 -17.94
CA TYR A 233 7.36 -13.22 -18.97
C TYR A 233 8.18 -11.95 -19.15
N ILE A 234 7.53 -10.80 -19.38
CA ILE A 234 8.23 -9.51 -19.49
C ILE A 234 9.05 -9.22 -18.21
N PHE A 235 8.48 -9.46 -17.04
CA PHE A 235 9.15 -9.18 -15.76
C PHE A 235 10.43 -10.02 -15.59
N PHE A 236 10.35 -11.34 -15.80
CA PHE A 236 11.45 -12.26 -15.52
C PHE A 236 12.50 -12.32 -16.62
N THR A 237 12.20 -11.96 -17.86
CA THR A 237 13.18 -11.89 -18.97
C THR A 237 14.07 -10.64 -18.91
N SER A 238 13.83 -9.73 -17.96
CA SER A 238 14.68 -8.54 -17.78
C SER A 238 16.12 -8.93 -17.40
N PRO A 239 17.13 -8.48 -18.16
CA PRO A 239 18.54 -8.67 -17.79
C PRO A 239 18.89 -8.04 -16.44
N GLY A 240 18.25 -6.92 -16.08
CA GLY A 240 18.47 -6.22 -14.81
C GLY A 240 18.16 -7.09 -13.59
N ASN A 241 17.14 -7.96 -13.65
CA ASN A 241 16.87 -8.91 -12.58
C ASN A 241 18.00 -9.92 -12.38
N VAL A 242 18.58 -10.42 -13.47
CA VAL A 242 19.71 -11.36 -13.44
C VAL A 242 20.94 -10.69 -12.82
N LEU A 243 21.26 -9.46 -13.24
CA LEU A 243 22.38 -8.68 -12.69
C LEU A 243 22.19 -8.46 -11.18
N ARG A 244 21.01 -8.07 -10.75
CA ARG A 244 20.70 -7.84 -9.35
C ARG A 244 20.80 -9.10 -8.49
N MET A 245 20.31 -10.24 -8.99
CA MET A 245 20.42 -11.52 -8.29
C MET A 245 21.87 -12.00 -8.20
N ASN A 246 22.68 -11.78 -9.24
CA ASN A 246 24.11 -12.16 -9.25
C ASN A 246 24.93 -11.30 -8.28
N GLY A 247 24.54 -10.05 -8.05
CA GLY A 247 25.16 -9.17 -7.05
C GLY A 247 24.85 -9.54 -5.58
N ASN A 248 23.94 -10.51 -5.33
CA ASN A 248 23.56 -10.94 -4.00
C ASN A 248 23.68 -12.48 -3.84
N PRO A 249 24.90 -12.99 -3.63
CA PRO A 249 25.16 -14.43 -3.58
C PRO A 249 24.51 -15.15 -2.38
N GLU A 250 24.17 -14.43 -1.32
CA GLU A 250 23.48 -14.97 -0.13
C GLU A 250 22.02 -15.39 -0.39
N GLY A 251 21.45 -14.97 -1.51
CA GLY A 251 20.12 -15.39 -1.97
C GLY A 251 20.12 -16.82 -2.53
N ARG A 252 18.98 -17.22 -3.10
CA ARG A 252 18.76 -18.50 -3.82
C ARG A 252 18.76 -19.78 -2.94
N ASN A 253 18.79 -19.65 -1.65
CA ASN A 253 18.59 -20.79 -0.76
C ASN A 253 17.12 -20.94 -0.42
N PHE A 254 16.41 -21.84 -1.14
CA PHE A 254 14.96 -22.03 -0.99
C PHE A 254 14.56 -22.41 0.44
N THR A 255 15.24 -23.38 1.03
CA THR A 255 14.92 -23.89 2.38
C THR A 255 15.12 -22.83 3.45
N LEU A 256 16.27 -22.13 3.43
CA LEU A 256 16.57 -21.06 4.38
C LEU A 256 15.59 -19.90 4.22
N SER A 257 15.31 -19.50 2.98
CA SER A 257 14.37 -18.40 2.67
C SER A 257 12.95 -18.74 3.15
N THR A 258 12.51 -20.00 2.98
CA THR A 258 11.21 -20.46 3.47
C THR A 258 11.14 -20.38 4.99
N ILE A 259 12.14 -20.91 5.70
CA ILE A 259 12.19 -20.88 7.17
C ILE A 259 12.20 -19.44 7.69
N GLN A 260 13.04 -18.58 7.13
CA GLN A 260 13.13 -17.17 7.54
C GLN A 260 11.82 -16.41 7.26
N SER A 261 11.19 -16.67 6.13
CA SER A 261 9.89 -16.06 5.78
C SER A 261 8.79 -16.48 6.76
N LEU A 262 8.70 -17.75 7.12
CA LEU A 262 7.73 -18.24 8.09
C LEU A 262 7.98 -17.68 9.50
N LYS A 263 9.25 -17.64 9.95
CA LYS A 263 9.63 -17.02 11.22
C LYS A 263 9.25 -15.53 11.25
N LYS A 264 9.59 -14.78 10.18
CA LYS A 264 9.28 -13.35 10.09
C LYS A 264 7.77 -13.13 10.07
N LEU A 265 7.02 -13.91 9.31
CA LEU A 265 5.56 -13.82 9.26
C LEU A 265 4.92 -14.08 10.63
N ALA A 266 5.36 -15.13 11.34
CA ALA A 266 4.87 -15.43 12.68
C ALA A 266 5.17 -14.27 13.66
N GLN A 267 6.41 -13.76 13.67
CA GLN A 267 6.81 -12.64 14.49
C GLN A 267 5.95 -11.39 14.24
N LEU A 268 5.78 -11.02 12.97
CA LEU A 268 4.99 -9.85 12.57
C LEU A 268 3.52 -10.03 12.94
N SER A 269 2.94 -11.23 12.69
CA SER A 269 1.54 -11.50 13.00
C SER A 269 1.24 -11.39 14.50
N ILE A 270 2.12 -11.95 15.35
CA ILE A 270 2.02 -11.83 16.81
C ILE A 270 2.10 -10.35 17.23
N ASP A 271 3.07 -9.60 16.70
CA ASP A 271 3.22 -8.17 17.01
C ASP A 271 1.97 -7.38 16.60
N TRP A 272 1.41 -7.63 15.43
CA TRP A 272 0.23 -6.93 14.94
C TRP A 272 -1.04 -7.27 15.72
N VAL A 273 -1.24 -8.55 16.09
CA VAL A 273 -2.40 -8.96 16.86
C VAL A 273 -2.39 -8.37 18.28
N PHE A 274 -1.23 -8.38 18.96
CA PHE A 274 -1.17 -8.04 20.38
C PHE A 274 -0.73 -6.60 20.68
N ARG A 275 -0.09 -5.92 19.72
CA ARG A 275 0.38 -4.54 19.91
C ARG A 275 -0.41 -3.51 19.11
N THR A 276 -1.58 -3.89 18.58
CA THR A 276 -2.53 -2.98 17.95
C THR A 276 -3.92 -3.21 18.52
N PRO A 277 -4.88 -2.28 18.34
CA PRO A 277 -6.26 -2.51 18.75
C PRO A 277 -7.02 -3.44 17.80
N LEU A 278 -6.34 -4.34 17.06
CA LEU A 278 -6.94 -5.26 16.09
C LEU A 278 -8.03 -6.13 16.73
N LEU A 279 -7.77 -6.68 17.92
CA LEU A 279 -8.76 -7.51 18.63
C LEU A 279 -9.97 -6.70 19.04
N VAL A 280 -9.80 -5.43 19.41
CA VAL A 280 -10.91 -4.51 19.73
C VAL A 280 -11.79 -4.28 18.50
N PHE A 281 -11.17 -3.99 17.36
CA PHE A 281 -11.89 -3.88 16.08
C PHE A 281 -12.54 -5.19 15.66
N SER A 282 -11.91 -6.34 15.94
CA SER A 282 -12.49 -7.67 15.66
C SER A 282 -13.76 -7.92 16.49
N ILE A 283 -13.78 -7.55 17.77
CA ILE A 283 -14.98 -7.65 18.62
C ILE A 283 -16.10 -6.77 18.07
N LEU A 284 -15.81 -5.54 17.67
CA LEU A 284 -16.79 -4.66 17.04
C LEU A 284 -17.32 -5.27 15.72
N TRP A 285 -16.42 -5.85 14.91
CA TRP A 285 -16.77 -6.53 13.65
C TRP A 285 -17.73 -7.70 13.88
N ILE A 286 -17.40 -8.57 14.85
CA ILE A 286 -18.24 -9.70 15.25
C ILE A 286 -19.64 -9.24 15.71
N ALA A 287 -19.74 -8.11 16.39
CA ALA A 287 -21.00 -7.60 16.86
C ALA A 287 -21.88 -6.95 15.78
N VAL A 288 -21.24 -6.46 14.69
CA VAL A 288 -21.96 -5.71 13.64
C VAL A 288 -22.35 -6.62 12.47
N LEU A 289 -21.45 -7.50 12.03
CA LEU A 289 -21.60 -8.23 10.78
C LEU A 289 -22.77 -9.20 10.72
N PRO A 290 -23.08 -10.02 11.77
CA PRO A 290 -24.24 -10.92 11.75
C PRO A 290 -25.59 -10.21 11.56
N ARG A 291 -25.71 -8.98 12.06
CA ARG A 291 -26.93 -8.16 11.85
C ARG A 291 -27.10 -7.73 10.41
N LEU A 292 -25.99 -7.56 9.67
CA LEU A 292 -26.05 -7.29 8.24
C LEU A 292 -26.48 -8.54 7.48
N PHE A 293 -26.08 -9.72 7.93
CA PHE A 293 -26.54 -10.98 7.33
C PHE A 293 -28.05 -11.16 7.48
N ASP A 294 -28.62 -10.90 8.65
CA ASP A 294 -30.08 -10.95 8.86
C ASP A 294 -30.84 -9.98 7.96
N LYS A 295 -30.34 -8.75 7.88
CA LYS A 295 -31.04 -7.70 7.14
C LYS A 295 -30.93 -7.90 5.62
N TYR A 296 -29.90 -8.62 5.13
CA TYR A 296 -29.53 -8.65 3.72
C TYR A 296 -29.16 -10.04 3.19
N THR A 297 -29.88 -11.08 3.60
CA THR A 297 -29.65 -12.52 3.32
C THR A 297 -29.37 -12.86 1.85
N THR A 298 -29.84 -12.08 0.89
CA THR A 298 -29.67 -12.33 -0.54
C THR A 298 -28.44 -11.66 -1.16
N ALA A 299 -27.67 -10.86 -0.42
CA ALA A 299 -26.69 -9.93 -0.98
C ALA A 299 -25.24 -10.25 -0.70
N ILE A 300 -24.90 -11.46 -0.20
CA ILE A 300 -23.56 -11.74 0.28
C ILE A 300 -22.94 -13.01 -0.37
N PRO A 301 -22.91 -13.10 -1.72
CA PRO A 301 -22.29 -14.25 -2.38
C PRO A 301 -20.78 -14.30 -2.10
N TYR A 302 -20.13 -13.17 -1.81
CA TYR A 302 -18.69 -13.05 -1.65
C TYR A 302 -18.14 -13.68 -0.37
N PHE A 303 -18.99 -13.97 0.63
CA PHE A 303 -18.59 -14.68 1.86
C PHE A 303 -18.89 -16.17 1.83
N ARG A 304 -19.48 -16.69 0.72
CA ARG A 304 -19.75 -18.12 0.51
C ARG A 304 -18.53 -18.87 0.00
N VAL A 305 -17.38 -18.65 0.60
CA VAL A 305 -16.11 -19.29 0.22
C VAL A 305 -15.79 -20.35 1.27
N PRO A 306 -15.32 -21.55 0.89
CA PRO A 306 -14.86 -22.54 1.87
C PRO A 306 -13.76 -21.97 2.77
N ILE A 307 -13.85 -22.20 4.08
CA ILE A 307 -12.92 -21.61 5.06
C ILE A 307 -11.47 -22.00 4.76
N TRP A 308 -11.21 -23.24 4.32
CA TRP A 308 -9.86 -23.68 3.98
C TRP A 308 -9.29 -22.92 2.77
N VAL A 309 -10.11 -22.55 1.78
CA VAL A 309 -9.67 -21.75 0.61
C VAL A 309 -9.21 -20.38 1.06
N ILE A 310 -10.03 -19.72 1.90
CA ILE A 310 -9.68 -18.38 2.35
C ILE A 310 -8.44 -18.37 3.26
N LEU A 311 -8.30 -19.35 4.15
CA LEU A 311 -7.12 -19.48 4.99
C LEU A 311 -5.86 -19.73 4.15
N LEU A 312 -5.91 -20.66 3.18
CA LEU A 312 -4.80 -20.92 2.27
C LEU A 312 -4.41 -19.67 1.47
N THR A 313 -5.41 -18.96 0.93
CA THR A 313 -5.17 -17.72 0.16
C THR A 313 -4.58 -16.64 1.06
N TYR A 314 -5.10 -16.46 2.26
CA TYR A 314 -4.65 -15.43 3.20
C TYR A 314 -3.19 -15.65 3.62
N PHE A 315 -2.87 -16.84 4.13
CA PHE A 315 -1.49 -17.17 4.50
C PHE A 315 -0.57 -17.21 3.29
N GLY A 316 -1.05 -17.69 2.15
CA GLY A 316 -0.30 -17.69 0.89
C GLY A 316 0.08 -16.26 0.48
N ILE A 317 -0.87 -15.31 0.47
CA ILE A 317 -0.60 -13.90 0.15
C ILE A 317 0.45 -13.29 1.09
N LEU A 318 0.37 -13.55 2.39
CA LEU A 318 1.34 -13.01 3.34
C LEU A 318 2.74 -13.62 3.16
N PHE A 319 2.81 -14.92 2.94
CA PHE A 319 4.07 -15.62 2.74
C PHE A 319 4.79 -15.19 1.45
N VAL A 320 4.07 -15.16 0.32
CA VAL A 320 4.68 -14.81 -0.98
C VAL A 320 5.17 -13.37 -1.08
N GLN A 321 4.73 -12.48 -0.20
CA GLN A 321 5.24 -11.12 -0.12
C GLN A 321 6.61 -11.03 0.57
N ILE A 322 6.85 -11.87 1.57
CA ILE A 322 8.08 -11.88 2.37
C ILE A 322 9.18 -12.69 1.67
N PHE A 323 8.81 -13.81 1.08
CA PHE A 323 9.72 -14.78 0.48
C PHE A 323 10.71 -14.19 -0.55
N PRO A 324 10.32 -13.28 -1.48
CA PRO A 324 11.25 -12.72 -2.46
C PRO A 324 12.42 -11.94 -1.88
N SER A 325 12.26 -11.33 -0.69
CA SER A 325 13.35 -10.60 -0.03
C SER A 325 14.47 -11.54 0.40
N TYR A 326 14.12 -12.67 1.01
CA TYR A 326 15.12 -13.66 1.42
C TYR A 326 15.66 -14.47 0.24
N TYR A 327 14.78 -14.87 -0.69
CA TYR A 327 15.20 -15.72 -1.81
C TYR A 327 15.99 -14.95 -2.87
N GLY A 328 15.54 -13.74 -3.23
CA GLY A 328 16.15 -12.97 -4.32
C GLY A 328 17.45 -12.26 -3.94
N ILE A 329 17.55 -11.74 -2.72
CA ILE A 329 18.67 -10.91 -2.28
C ILE A 329 19.24 -11.27 -0.90
N GLY A 330 18.74 -12.31 -0.24
CA GLY A 330 19.27 -12.84 1.03
C GLY A 330 19.09 -11.94 2.25
N ILE A 331 18.27 -10.86 2.18
CA ILE A 331 18.11 -9.89 3.27
C ILE A 331 16.69 -9.85 3.83
N GLU A 332 16.54 -9.28 5.03
CA GLU A 332 15.23 -9.01 5.60
C GLU A 332 14.37 -8.10 4.71
N PRO A 333 13.03 -8.31 4.70
CA PRO A 333 12.13 -7.41 4.00
C PRO A 333 12.27 -5.95 4.48
N ALA A 334 12.47 -5.04 3.53
CA ALA A 334 12.53 -3.61 3.82
C ALA A 334 11.20 -3.09 4.40
N PRO A 335 11.20 -1.96 5.16
CA PRO A 335 9.99 -1.41 5.76
C PRO A 335 8.82 -1.24 4.78
N ARG A 336 9.07 -0.83 3.54
CA ARG A 336 8.06 -0.72 2.48
C ARG A 336 7.40 -2.04 2.09
N VAL A 337 8.14 -3.16 2.13
CA VAL A 337 7.59 -4.50 1.93
C VAL A 337 6.69 -4.86 3.11
N ILE A 338 7.17 -4.66 4.35
CA ILE A 338 6.41 -4.94 5.57
C ILE A 338 5.13 -4.10 5.63
N ASN A 339 5.15 -2.86 5.13
CA ASN A 339 3.96 -2.02 5.00
C ASN A 339 2.90 -2.69 4.11
N SER A 340 3.31 -3.24 2.96
CA SER A 340 2.40 -3.97 2.06
C SER A 340 1.87 -5.25 2.72
N VAL A 341 2.75 -6.04 3.36
CA VAL A 341 2.35 -7.26 4.09
C VAL A 341 1.31 -6.94 5.17
N TYR A 342 1.53 -5.87 5.95
CA TYR A 342 0.61 -5.44 7.00
C TYR A 342 -0.74 -4.99 6.42
N PHE A 343 -0.74 -4.30 5.31
CA PHE A 343 -1.96 -3.89 4.63
C PHE A 343 -2.81 -5.12 4.22
N TYR A 344 -2.21 -6.11 3.56
CA TYR A 344 -2.91 -7.36 3.21
C TYR A 344 -3.23 -8.23 4.41
N PHE A 345 -2.44 -8.16 5.49
CA PHE A 345 -2.78 -8.80 6.75
C PHE A 345 -4.11 -8.27 7.30
N LEU A 346 -4.30 -6.96 7.36
CA LEU A 346 -5.53 -6.35 7.84
C LEU A 346 -6.74 -6.72 6.95
N LEU A 347 -6.58 -6.62 5.63
CA LEU A 347 -7.64 -6.97 4.68
C LEU A 347 -8.05 -8.44 4.79
N GLY A 348 -7.06 -9.33 4.77
CA GLY A 348 -7.28 -10.77 4.90
C GLY A 348 -7.84 -11.16 6.25
N TRP A 349 -7.43 -10.51 7.35
CA TRP A 349 -7.97 -10.73 8.68
C TRP A 349 -9.47 -10.48 8.74
N PHE A 350 -9.92 -9.28 8.35
CA PHE A 350 -11.35 -8.94 8.40
C PHE A 350 -12.17 -9.70 7.36
N TYR A 351 -11.60 -10.02 6.21
CA TYR A 351 -12.28 -10.83 5.21
C TYR A 351 -12.43 -12.29 5.70
N THR A 352 -11.39 -12.89 6.24
CA THR A 352 -11.45 -14.26 6.83
C THR A 352 -12.44 -14.32 7.98
N LEU A 353 -12.39 -13.34 8.87
CA LEU A 353 -13.37 -13.24 9.97
C LEU A 353 -14.80 -13.13 9.45
N SER A 354 -15.03 -12.38 8.36
CA SER A 354 -16.34 -12.27 7.73
C SER A 354 -16.83 -13.59 7.14
N VAL A 355 -15.95 -14.36 6.50
CA VAL A 355 -16.28 -15.70 5.95
C VAL A 355 -16.62 -16.67 7.07
N ILE A 356 -15.84 -16.69 8.15
CA ILE A 356 -16.09 -17.53 9.32
C ILE A 356 -17.44 -17.18 9.97
N LEU A 357 -17.70 -15.89 10.19
CA LEU A 357 -18.96 -15.43 10.78
C LEU A 357 -20.15 -15.76 9.88
N TYR A 358 -20.00 -15.61 8.56
CA TYR A 358 -21.04 -16.01 7.62
C TYR A 358 -21.32 -17.52 7.67
N TRP A 359 -20.26 -18.34 7.75
CA TRP A 359 -20.41 -19.79 7.88
C TRP A 359 -21.13 -20.18 9.17
N LEU A 360 -20.75 -19.60 10.32
CA LEU A 360 -21.40 -19.83 11.61
C LEU A 360 -22.88 -19.41 11.60
N TYR A 361 -23.18 -18.27 10.95
CA TYR A 361 -24.54 -17.78 10.79
C TYR A 361 -25.39 -18.71 9.90
N ASN A 362 -24.85 -19.10 8.74
CA ASN A 362 -25.55 -19.94 7.77
C ASN A 362 -25.85 -21.36 8.31
N ASN A 363 -25.00 -21.87 9.20
CA ASN A 363 -25.18 -23.16 9.88
C ASN A 363 -25.99 -23.06 11.19
N GLN A 364 -26.64 -21.93 11.47
CA GLN A 364 -27.45 -21.66 12.65
C GLN A 364 -26.74 -21.88 14.00
N ILE A 365 -25.41 -21.94 14.01
CA ILE A 365 -24.58 -22.06 15.21
C ILE A 365 -24.67 -20.76 16.02
N LEU A 366 -24.82 -19.63 15.33
CA LEU A 366 -24.86 -18.29 15.90
C LEU A 366 -25.98 -17.47 15.25
N GLY A 367 -27.03 -17.20 16.02
CA GLY A 367 -28.12 -16.29 15.63
C GLY A 367 -27.74 -14.82 15.90
N ALA A 368 -28.29 -13.88 15.12
CA ALA A 368 -28.04 -12.44 15.27
C ALA A 368 -28.38 -11.87 16.64
N GLN A 369 -29.32 -12.48 17.35
CA GLN A 369 -29.72 -12.04 18.67
C GLN A 369 -28.64 -12.18 19.74
N HIS A 370 -27.69 -13.10 19.57
CA HIS A 370 -26.63 -13.39 20.55
C HIS A 370 -25.48 -12.37 20.54
N TRP A 371 -25.44 -11.45 19.58
CA TRP A 371 -24.29 -10.55 19.39
C TRP A 371 -24.57 -9.08 19.76
N TYR A 372 -25.54 -8.88 20.68
CA TYR A 372 -25.78 -7.52 21.16
C TYR A 372 -24.69 -7.11 22.16
N LEU A 373 -23.83 -6.16 21.77
CA LEU A 373 -22.91 -5.51 22.71
C LEU A 373 -23.68 -4.43 23.49
N PRO A 374 -23.72 -4.53 24.84
CA PRO A 374 -24.25 -3.47 25.68
C PRO A 374 -23.58 -2.13 25.41
N PRO A 375 -24.28 -0.99 25.60
CA PRO A 375 -23.72 0.34 25.42
C PRO A 375 -22.45 0.59 26.25
N SER A 376 -22.38 0.01 27.46
CA SER A 376 -21.20 0.07 28.32
C SER A 376 -19.96 -0.58 27.66
N ILE A 377 -20.12 -1.78 27.10
CA ILE A 377 -19.02 -2.48 26.40
C ILE A 377 -18.59 -1.69 25.17
N LYS A 378 -19.53 -1.15 24.37
CA LYS A 378 -19.18 -0.29 23.22
C LYS A 378 -18.39 0.95 23.65
N ALA A 379 -18.75 1.57 24.78
CA ALA A 379 -18.02 2.70 25.32
C ALA A 379 -16.60 2.32 25.74
N VAL A 380 -16.43 1.15 26.39
CA VAL A 380 -15.09 0.63 26.74
C VAL A 380 -14.25 0.37 25.50
N LEU A 381 -14.82 -0.30 24.48
CA LEU A 381 -14.10 -0.56 23.23
C LEU A 381 -13.72 0.74 22.51
N ALA A 382 -14.61 1.73 22.45
CA ALA A 382 -14.31 3.04 21.89
C ALA A 382 -13.20 3.76 22.68
N LEU A 383 -13.21 3.66 24.02
CA LEU A 383 -12.14 4.19 24.86
C LEU A 383 -10.81 3.50 24.60
N LEU A 384 -10.78 2.17 24.45
CA LEU A 384 -9.57 1.42 24.11
C LEU A 384 -9.00 1.82 22.73
N ILE A 385 -9.85 2.06 21.73
CA ILE A 385 -9.44 2.59 20.43
C ILE A 385 -8.84 3.98 20.60
N LEU A 386 -9.50 4.87 21.35
CA LEU A 386 -9.02 6.22 21.61
C LEU A 386 -7.65 6.20 22.30
N VAL A 387 -7.51 5.41 23.35
CA VAL A 387 -6.24 5.25 24.09
C VAL A 387 -5.15 4.73 23.15
N SER A 388 -5.41 3.65 22.40
CA SER A 388 -4.44 3.11 21.45
C SER A 388 -4.05 4.13 20.37
N THR A 389 -4.98 4.97 19.94
CA THR A 389 -4.75 6.05 18.98
C THR A 389 -3.85 7.14 19.56
N LEU A 390 -4.14 7.61 20.78
CA LEU A 390 -3.35 8.66 21.45
C LEU A 390 -1.93 8.21 21.81
N PHE A 391 -1.75 6.93 22.14
CA PHE A 391 -0.45 6.37 22.51
C PHE A 391 0.35 5.81 21.33
N SER A 392 -0.21 5.79 20.12
CA SER A 392 0.51 5.33 18.91
C SER A 392 1.71 6.24 18.62
N SER A 393 2.89 5.64 18.47
CA SER A 393 4.11 6.34 18.06
C SER A 393 3.94 6.99 16.67
N ASN A 394 3.33 6.28 15.73
CA ASN A 394 3.13 6.76 14.36
C ASN A 394 2.21 7.97 14.31
N LEU A 395 1.05 7.91 14.97
CA LEU A 395 0.13 9.07 14.97
C LEU A 395 0.74 10.27 15.71
N ARG A 396 1.39 10.04 16.84
CA ARG A 396 2.11 11.13 17.54
C ARG A 396 3.20 11.75 16.68
N MET A 397 3.91 10.96 15.89
CA MET A 397 4.90 11.42 14.94
C MET A 397 4.26 12.27 13.83
N VAL A 398 3.23 11.77 13.16
CA VAL A 398 2.57 12.45 12.03
C VAL A 398 1.93 13.78 12.49
N TYR A 399 1.14 13.71 13.56
CA TYR A 399 0.53 14.93 14.14
C TYR A 399 1.59 15.88 14.69
N GLY A 400 2.65 15.35 15.31
CA GLY A 400 3.75 16.16 15.83
C GLY A 400 4.52 16.87 14.72
N ASP A 401 4.79 16.22 13.58
CA ASP A 401 5.47 16.84 12.44
C ASP A 401 4.61 17.93 11.80
N TRP A 402 3.29 17.70 11.73
CA TRP A 402 2.35 18.68 11.21
C TRP A 402 2.12 19.86 12.17
N LEU A 403 1.58 19.59 13.37
CA LEU A 403 1.08 20.63 14.28
C LEU A 403 2.17 21.45 14.97
N ARG A 404 3.39 20.88 15.14
CA ARG A 404 4.55 21.59 15.69
C ARG A 404 5.35 22.36 14.63
N GLY A 405 4.87 22.40 13.37
CA GLY A 405 5.52 23.14 12.29
C GLY A 405 6.82 22.53 11.76
N ARG A 406 7.22 21.32 12.18
CA ARG A 406 8.47 20.68 11.71
C ARG A 406 8.46 20.44 10.20
N ALA A 407 7.32 19.99 9.65
CA ALA A 407 7.16 19.80 8.21
C ALA A 407 7.19 21.13 7.44
N ALA A 408 6.60 22.19 8.00
CA ALA A 408 6.64 23.52 7.39
C ALA A 408 8.06 24.12 7.36
N ALA A 409 8.82 23.95 8.45
CA ALA A 409 10.22 24.38 8.50
C ALA A 409 11.08 23.61 7.48
N TYR A 410 10.87 22.29 7.34
CA TYR A 410 11.52 21.46 6.33
C TYR A 410 11.24 21.96 4.90
N ASP A 411 9.97 22.26 4.57
CA ASP A 411 9.59 22.78 3.26
C ASP A 411 10.29 24.14 2.96
N GLN A 412 10.38 25.02 3.97
CA GLN A 412 11.08 26.31 3.83
C GLN A 412 12.59 26.12 3.63
N GLU A 413 13.23 25.26 4.41
CA GLU A 413 14.66 24.95 4.27
C GLU A 413 14.98 24.36 2.89
N LEU A 414 14.16 23.45 2.37
CA LEU A 414 14.37 22.87 1.05
C LEU A 414 14.15 23.90 -0.08
N LYS A 415 13.15 24.75 0.01
CA LYS A 415 12.95 25.85 -0.97
C LYS A 415 14.15 26.80 -1.01
N ALA A 416 14.67 27.18 0.16
CA ALA A 416 15.87 28.00 0.26
C ALA A 416 17.11 27.29 -0.32
N ARG A 417 17.25 25.97 -0.05
CA ARG A 417 18.32 25.13 -0.59
C ARG A 417 18.26 25.05 -2.13
N TYR A 418 17.08 24.87 -2.72
CA TYR A 418 16.95 24.81 -4.18
C TYR A 418 17.33 26.16 -4.82
N ALA A 419 16.85 27.26 -4.28
CA ALA A 419 17.23 28.60 -4.75
C ALA A 419 18.76 28.84 -4.63
N TYR A 420 19.38 28.38 -3.53
CA TYR A 420 20.83 28.44 -3.35
C TYR A 420 21.58 27.62 -4.38
N ILE A 421 21.14 26.37 -4.67
CA ILE A 421 21.78 25.51 -5.69
C ILE A 421 21.69 26.16 -7.07
N GLU A 422 20.55 26.73 -7.44
CA GLU A 422 20.33 27.38 -8.73
C GLU A 422 21.18 28.63 -8.90
N SER A 423 21.32 29.46 -7.87
CA SER A 423 22.04 30.72 -7.91
C SER A 423 23.56 30.58 -7.72
N THR A 424 24.04 29.47 -7.15
CA THR A 424 25.48 29.29 -6.86
C THR A 424 26.25 28.98 -8.15
N PRO A 425 27.29 29.77 -8.49
CA PRO A 425 28.13 29.46 -9.64
C PRO A 425 29.01 28.22 -9.38
N GLY A 426 29.47 27.60 -10.46
CA GLY A 426 30.37 26.43 -10.43
C GLY A 426 29.65 25.08 -10.59
N ASP A 427 30.46 24.05 -10.82
CA ASP A 427 30.01 22.71 -11.18
C ASP A 427 29.59 21.86 -9.98
N THR A 428 30.17 22.11 -8.81
CA THR A 428 29.87 21.38 -7.58
C THR A 428 29.37 22.35 -6.51
N VAL A 429 28.16 22.10 -6.00
CA VAL A 429 27.53 22.94 -4.99
C VAL A 429 27.48 22.22 -3.66
N TYR A 430 28.02 22.86 -2.61
CA TYR A 430 28.04 22.34 -1.26
C TYR A 430 26.87 22.93 -0.45
N VAL A 431 25.96 22.07 0.01
CA VAL A 431 24.78 22.47 0.77
C VAL A 431 24.93 22.15 2.26
N ALA A 432 24.40 23.01 3.12
CA ALA A 432 24.37 22.76 4.57
C ALA A 432 23.39 21.63 4.92
N PRO A 433 23.65 20.83 5.98
CA PRO A 433 22.69 19.86 6.48
C PRO A 433 21.35 20.50 6.83
N LEU A 434 20.25 19.79 6.57
CA LEU A 434 18.92 20.21 7.01
C LEU A 434 18.83 20.19 8.53
N LYS A 435 18.28 21.25 9.11
CA LYS A 435 18.02 21.36 10.57
C LYS A 435 16.72 20.67 10.94
N SER A 436 15.68 20.84 10.12
CA SER A 436 14.39 20.21 10.33
C SER A 436 14.31 18.89 9.57
N LYS A 437 14.08 17.79 10.30
CA LYS A 437 14.00 16.43 9.77
C LYS A 437 12.72 15.74 10.28
N PRO A 438 11.53 16.10 9.73
CA PRO A 438 10.27 15.51 10.14
C PRO A 438 10.23 14.04 9.73
N GLN A 439 10.19 13.14 10.71
CA GLN A 439 10.32 11.69 10.51
C GLN A 439 9.24 11.08 9.61
N SER A 440 8.11 11.75 9.45
CA SER A 440 6.99 11.29 8.63
C SER A 440 7.17 11.53 7.13
N ILE A 441 7.98 12.52 6.72
CA ILE A 441 8.17 12.89 5.30
C ILE A 441 9.64 12.99 4.87
N TYR A 442 10.57 13.07 5.83
CA TYR A 442 12.01 13.09 5.54
C TYR A 442 12.55 11.67 5.45
N LEU A 443 13.23 11.35 4.35
CA LEU A 443 13.90 10.06 4.17
C LEU A 443 15.41 10.19 4.44
N ASP A 444 16.09 11.08 3.70
CA ASP A 444 17.53 11.29 3.80
C ASP A 444 17.94 12.67 3.28
N ASP A 445 19.18 13.08 3.51
CA ASP A 445 19.78 14.32 3.03
C ASP A 445 20.69 14.06 1.81
N ALA A 446 21.23 15.12 1.20
CA ALA A 446 22.26 15.01 0.17
C ALA A 446 23.45 14.19 0.68
N ASN A 447 24.13 13.48 -0.24
CA ASN A 447 25.30 12.67 0.13
C ASN A 447 26.56 13.55 0.30
N PRO A 448 27.45 13.28 1.28
CA PRO A 448 28.68 14.04 1.47
C PRO A 448 29.78 13.70 0.43
N ASP A 449 29.68 12.57 -0.27
CA ASP A 449 30.65 12.20 -1.31
C ASP A 449 30.22 12.76 -2.68
N PRO A 450 31.04 13.64 -3.32
CA PRO A 450 30.73 14.17 -4.64
C PRO A 450 30.74 13.11 -5.75
N LYS A 451 31.39 11.97 -5.52
CA LYS A 451 31.43 10.85 -6.48
C LYS A 451 30.19 9.93 -6.35
N HIS A 452 29.48 10.02 -5.24
CA HIS A 452 28.28 9.21 -4.99
C HIS A 452 27.20 9.51 -6.03
N TRP A 453 26.50 8.48 -6.45
CA TRP A 453 25.50 8.61 -7.51
C TRP A 453 24.34 9.55 -7.15
N TRP A 454 23.91 9.63 -5.88
CA TRP A 454 22.91 10.60 -5.44
C TRP A 454 23.33 12.05 -5.67
N SER A 455 24.59 12.37 -5.32
CA SER A 455 25.16 13.73 -5.51
C SER A 455 25.18 14.12 -6.97
N LYS A 456 25.55 13.18 -7.86
CA LYS A 456 25.60 13.39 -9.30
C LYS A 456 24.20 13.52 -9.91
N CYS A 457 23.25 12.67 -9.51
CA CYS A 457 21.87 12.72 -10.00
C CYS A 457 21.17 14.05 -9.64
N MET A 458 21.30 14.46 -8.37
CA MET A 458 20.77 15.76 -7.95
C MET A 458 21.47 16.91 -8.65
N GLY A 459 22.81 16.82 -8.82
CA GLY A 459 23.59 17.79 -9.60
C GLY A 459 23.08 17.90 -11.03
N GLY A 460 22.95 16.79 -11.75
CA GLY A 460 22.46 16.77 -13.13
C GLY A 460 21.09 17.42 -13.32
N TYR A 461 20.17 17.22 -12.37
CA TYR A 461 18.86 17.88 -12.38
C TYR A 461 18.97 19.42 -12.35
N PHE A 462 19.89 19.98 -11.53
CA PHE A 462 20.14 21.42 -11.40
C PHE A 462 21.17 21.96 -12.40
N GLY A 463 21.63 21.16 -13.37
CA GLY A 463 22.68 21.58 -14.33
C GLY A 463 24.06 21.73 -13.72
N LYS A 464 24.36 20.98 -12.63
CA LYS A 464 25.63 20.91 -11.92
C LYS A 464 26.25 19.53 -12.08
N LYS A 465 27.56 19.38 -11.81
CA LYS A 465 28.19 18.07 -11.75
C LYS A 465 27.80 17.27 -10.50
N ALA A 466 27.68 17.95 -9.36
CA ALA A 466 27.25 17.34 -8.12
C ALA A 466 26.66 18.36 -7.14
N VAL A 467 25.70 17.90 -6.31
CA VAL A 467 25.24 18.59 -5.09
C VAL A 467 25.68 17.75 -3.89
N VAL A 468 26.47 18.34 -3.00
CA VAL A 468 27.21 17.64 -1.96
C VAL A 468 26.85 18.21 -0.59
N LEU A 469 26.60 17.35 0.39
CA LEU A 469 26.39 17.77 1.77
C LEU A 469 27.73 18.27 2.37
N LYS A 470 27.75 19.46 2.95
CA LYS A 470 28.91 19.92 3.71
C LYS A 470 29.15 19.01 4.90
N ALA A 471 30.39 18.58 5.09
CA ALA A 471 30.75 17.92 6.34
C ALA A 471 30.45 18.89 7.51
N THR A 472 29.76 18.40 8.52
CA THR A 472 29.67 19.11 9.81
C THR A 472 31.07 19.16 10.41
N PRO A 473 31.55 20.34 10.85
CA PRO A 473 32.84 20.46 11.51
C PRO A 473 32.92 19.60 12.78
#